data_d99446e32328ebcb29c5e699dd072d60
#
_entry.id   d99446e32328ebcb29c5e699dd072d60
#
_cell.length_a   1.000
_cell.length_b   1.000
_cell.length_c   1.000
_cell.angle_alpha   90.00
_cell.angle_beta   90.00
_cell.angle_gamma   90.00
#
_symmetry.space_group_name_H-M   'P 1'
#
loop_
_entity.id
_entity.type
_entity.pdbx_description
1 polymer ?
#
loop_
_entity_poly.entity_id
_entity_poly.type
_entity_poly.pdbx_seq_one_letter_code
_entity_poly.pdbx_strand_id
1 'polypeptide(L)'
;LRRRQRQMCIRDRSLLAFQSEDGRWYQVVNRGDDPANWLENSCSCLYVAALCKAIRKGLLDASYLEYARKGYEGVIRSLTWEDDDLIIGNVCIGTGVGDYDHYIHRPVSANDLHGVGAFLLMCEECEQVF
;
A
#
# COMPACT_ATOMS: atom_id res chain seq x y z
N LEU A 1 14.96 -12.31 19.96
CA LEU A 1 14.70 -11.51 18.77
C LEU A 1 15.63 -10.30 18.74
N ARG A 2 16.37 -10.11 17.65
CA ARG A 2 17.29 -8.98 17.47
C ARG A 2 16.51 -7.66 17.48
N ARG A 3 17.07 -6.58 18.00
CA ARG A 3 16.44 -5.26 18.15
C ARG A 3 15.72 -4.79 16.86
N ARG A 4 16.32 -5.01 15.68
CA ARG A 4 15.74 -4.68 14.36
C ARG A 4 14.46 -5.47 14.08
N GLN A 5 14.41 -6.75 14.42
CA GLN A 5 13.25 -7.62 14.22
C GLN A 5 12.05 -7.20 15.09
N ARG A 6 12.31 -6.77 16.35
CA ARG A 6 11.26 -6.21 17.22
C ARG A 6 10.70 -4.89 16.66
N GLN A 7 11.56 -4.02 16.12
CA GLN A 7 11.12 -2.76 15.53
C GLN A 7 10.28 -2.97 14.26
N MET A 8 10.62 -3.96 13.43
CA MET A 8 9.80 -4.34 12.28
C MET A 8 8.43 -4.83 12.74
N CYS A 9 8.36 -5.80 13.65
CA CYS A 9 7.08 -6.30 14.15
C CYS A 9 6.17 -5.23 14.76
N ILE A 10 6.72 -4.21 15.43
CA ILE A 10 5.94 -3.10 15.99
C ILE A 10 5.39 -2.22 14.85
N ARG A 11 6.20 -1.88 13.86
CA ARG A 11 5.78 -1.07 12.70
C ARG A 11 4.73 -1.78 11.87
N ASP A 12 4.93 -3.07 11.61
CA ASP A 12 4.01 -3.87 10.80
C ASP A 12 2.63 -3.99 11.47
N ARG A 13 2.58 -4.25 12.78
CA ARG A 13 1.32 -4.25 13.54
C ARG A 13 0.62 -2.90 13.52
N SER A 14 1.37 -1.81 13.65
CA SER A 14 0.82 -0.46 13.59
C SER A 14 0.26 -0.18 12.19
N LEU A 15 0.95 -0.58 11.13
CA LEU A 15 0.50 -0.39 9.76
C LEU A 15 -0.79 -1.17 9.48
N LEU A 16 -0.86 -2.43 9.91
CA LEU A 16 -2.03 -3.28 9.69
C LEU A 16 -3.27 -2.79 10.44
N ALA A 17 -3.09 -2.14 11.59
CA ALA A 17 -4.20 -1.53 12.34
C ALA A 17 -4.90 -0.41 11.55
N PHE A 18 -4.25 0.12 10.52
CA PHE A 18 -4.80 1.19 9.65
C PHE A 18 -5.17 0.69 8.24
N GLN A 19 -5.14 -0.63 8.00
CA GLN A 19 -5.63 -1.18 6.75
C GLN A 19 -7.15 -0.97 6.67
N SER A 20 -7.62 -0.35 5.60
CA SER A 20 -9.04 -0.08 5.39
C SER A 20 -9.86 -1.37 5.16
N GLU A 21 -11.18 -1.25 5.18
CA GLU A 21 -12.07 -2.36 4.80
C GLU A 21 -11.87 -2.80 3.34
N ASP A 22 -11.55 -1.85 2.46
CA ASP A 22 -11.19 -2.11 1.06
C ASP A 22 -9.88 -2.92 0.92
N GLY A 23 -9.01 -2.88 1.91
CA GLY A 23 -7.71 -3.55 1.92
C GLY A 23 -6.52 -2.64 1.66
N ARG A 24 -6.74 -1.48 1.07
CA ARG A 24 -5.70 -0.46 0.83
C ARG A 24 -5.48 0.43 2.04
N TRP A 25 -4.53 1.34 1.92
CA TRP A 25 -4.24 2.35 2.94
C TRP A 25 -4.54 3.75 2.44
N TYR A 26 -4.95 4.60 3.36
CA TYR A 26 -5.23 6.00 3.09
C TYR A 26 -3.94 6.80 2.92
N GLN A 27 -4.03 7.93 2.20
CA GLN A 27 -2.94 8.90 2.04
C GLN A 27 -2.36 9.35 3.38
N VAL A 28 -3.22 9.58 4.37
CA VAL A 28 -2.86 9.76 5.78
C VAL A 28 -3.41 8.57 6.57
N VAL A 29 -2.56 7.59 6.83
CA VAL A 29 -2.95 6.23 7.27
C VAL A 29 -3.83 6.19 8.52
N ASN A 30 -3.64 7.11 9.47
CA ASN A 30 -4.35 7.15 10.75
C ASN A 30 -5.58 8.07 10.74
N ARG A 31 -6.05 8.50 9.58
CA ARG A 31 -7.20 9.40 9.41
C ARG A 31 -8.21 8.84 8.40
N GLY A 32 -8.43 7.53 8.43
CA GLY A 32 -9.39 6.85 7.55
C GLY A 32 -10.87 7.19 7.86
N ASP A 33 -11.14 7.81 8.98
CA ASP A 33 -12.44 8.33 9.39
C ASP A 33 -12.81 9.68 8.72
N ASP A 34 -11.87 10.38 8.14
CA ASP A 34 -12.10 11.66 7.46
C ASP A 34 -12.48 11.42 5.99
N PRO A 35 -13.67 11.87 5.53
CA PRO A 35 -14.11 11.67 4.15
C PRO A 35 -13.30 12.46 3.11
N ALA A 36 -12.49 13.43 3.52
CA ALA A 36 -11.58 14.16 2.65
C ALA A 36 -10.30 13.38 2.36
N ASN A 37 -9.98 12.36 3.19
CA ASN A 37 -8.84 11.50 2.99
C ASN A 37 -9.18 10.37 1.99
N TRP A 38 -8.22 9.95 1.20
CA TRP A 38 -8.45 9.02 0.10
C TRP A 38 -7.46 7.84 0.11
N LEU A 39 -7.88 6.70 -0.51
CA LEU A 39 -7.07 5.48 -0.60
C LEU A 39 -5.98 5.65 -1.66
N GLU A 40 -4.73 5.50 -1.25
CA GLU A 40 -3.55 5.77 -2.07
C GLU A 40 -2.94 4.46 -2.57
N ASN A 41 -2.79 4.31 -3.88
CA ASN A 41 -2.37 3.05 -4.49
C ASN A 41 -0.87 2.79 -4.39
N SER A 42 -0.01 3.79 -4.52
CA SER A 42 1.43 3.53 -4.51
C SER A 42 1.93 3.06 -3.14
N CYS A 43 1.48 3.69 -2.05
CA CYS A 43 1.82 3.23 -0.70
C CYS A 43 1.21 1.85 -0.42
N SER A 44 -0.04 1.60 -0.87
CA SER A 44 -0.69 0.30 -0.71
C SER A 44 0.08 -0.81 -1.41
N CYS A 45 0.54 -0.60 -2.65
CA CYS A 45 1.41 -1.53 -3.36
C CYS A 45 2.72 -1.81 -2.60
N LEU A 46 3.38 -0.75 -2.11
CA LEU A 46 4.63 -0.89 -1.36
C LEU A 46 4.44 -1.65 -0.04
N TYR A 47 3.32 -1.43 0.65
CA TYR A 47 3.02 -2.15 1.90
C TYR A 47 2.75 -3.62 1.64
N VAL A 48 1.97 -3.96 0.62
CA VAL A 48 1.74 -5.34 0.20
C VAL A 48 3.06 -6.03 -0.18
N ALA A 49 3.87 -5.40 -1.04
CA ALA A 49 5.18 -5.92 -1.42
C ALA A 49 6.09 -6.15 -0.20
N ALA A 50 6.10 -5.20 0.75
CA ALA A 50 6.90 -5.33 1.98
C ALA A 50 6.42 -6.50 2.86
N LEU A 51 5.10 -6.70 3.01
CA LEU A 51 4.53 -7.83 3.74
C LEU A 51 4.92 -9.16 3.08
N CYS A 52 4.69 -9.32 1.78
CA CYS A 52 5.04 -10.51 1.02
C CYS A 52 6.54 -10.84 1.16
N LYS A 53 7.39 -9.84 0.96
CA LYS A 53 8.84 -9.99 1.09
C LYS A 53 9.27 -10.37 2.50
N ALA A 54 8.65 -9.78 3.54
CA ALA A 54 8.97 -10.08 4.93
C ALA A 54 8.54 -11.51 5.30
N ILE A 55 7.39 -11.97 4.84
CA ILE A 55 6.91 -13.35 5.01
C ILE A 55 7.85 -14.33 4.31
N ARG A 56 8.17 -14.10 3.02
CA ARG A 56 9.08 -14.93 2.24
C ARG A 56 10.48 -15.04 2.86
N LYS A 57 10.95 -13.99 3.51
CA LYS A 57 12.24 -13.96 4.22
C LYS A 57 12.17 -14.52 5.65
N GLY A 58 11.02 -15.02 6.11
CA GLY A 58 10.83 -15.51 7.47
C GLY A 58 10.96 -14.43 8.56
N LEU A 59 10.74 -13.16 8.18
CA LEU A 59 10.77 -12.03 9.12
C LEU A 59 9.39 -11.79 9.76
N LEU A 60 8.32 -12.16 9.07
CA LEU A 60 6.94 -12.17 9.55
C LEU A 60 6.37 -13.59 9.47
N ASP A 61 5.41 -13.87 10.35
CA ASP A 61 4.66 -15.12 10.36
C ASP A 61 3.71 -15.20 9.15
N ALA A 62 3.41 -16.43 8.68
CA ALA A 62 2.52 -16.66 7.56
C ALA A 62 1.08 -16.16 7.80
N SER A 63 0.65 -15.97 9.05
CA SER A 63 -0.66 -15.37 9.37
C SER A 63 -0.83 -13.95 8.83
N TYR A 64 0.27 -13.26 8.53
CA TYR A 64 0.22 -11.93 7.89
C TYR A 64 -0.14 -11.98 6.41
N LEU A 65 -0.18 -13.16 5.79
CA LEU A 65 -0.50 -13.33 4.37
C LEU A 65 -1.92 -12.86 4.03
N GLU A 66 -2.87 -13.01 4.96
CA GLU A 66 -4.24 -12.54 4.77
C GLU A 66 -4.33 -11.03 4.53
N TYR A 67 -3.52 -10.23 5.26
CA TYR A 67 -3.44 -8.77 5.09
C TYR A 67 -2.80 -8.39 3.76
N ALA A 68 -1.75 -9.09 3.36
CA ALA A 68 -1.10 -8.89 2.07
C ALA A 68 -2.08 -9.19 0.92
N ARG A 69 -2.81 -10.31 1.01
CA ARG A 69 -3.81 -10.72 0.02
C ARG A 69 -4.97 -9.72 -0.06
N LYS A 70 -5.50 -9.29 1.09
CA LYS A 70 -6.55 -8.27 1.16
C LYS A 70 -6.11 -6.95 0.52
N GLY A 71 -4.86 -6.52 0.79
CA GLY A 71 -4.27 -5.31 0.19
C GLY A 71 -4.09 -5.44 -1.32
N TYR A 72 -3.55 -6.56 -1.79
CA TYR A 72 -3.42 -6.87 -3.21
C TYR A 72 -4.78 -6.81 -3.93
N GLU A 73 -5.79 -7.51 -3.40
CA GLU A 73 -7.13 -7.51 -3.98
C GLU A 73 -7.76 -6.10 -4.00
N GLY A 74 -7.53 -5.27 -2.96
CA GLY A 74 -7.98 -3.89 -2.93
C GLY A 74 -7.36 -3.05 -4.03
N VAL A 75 -6.06 -3.20 -4.28
CA VAL A 75 -5.38 -2.53 -5.39
C VAL A 75 -5.93 -3.02 -6.73
N ILE A 76 -6.04 -4.34 -6.94
CA ILE A 76 -6.56 -4.91 -8.20
C ILE A 76 -7.98 -4.43 -8.50
N ARG A 77 -8.87 -4.37 -7.49
CA ARG A 77 -10.22 -3.83 -7.68
C ARG A 77 -10.27 -2.35 -8.06
N SER A 78 -9.24 -1.59 -7.71
CA SER A 78 -9.16 -0.15 -8.02
C SER A 78 -8.64 0.17 -9.40
N LEU A 79 -8.14 -0.83 -10.13
CA LEU A 79 -7.64 -0.65 -11.49
C LEU A 79 -8.81 -0.47 -12.45
N THR A 80 -8.60 0.35 -13.48
CA THR A 80 -9.55 0.54 -14.58
C THR A 80 -8.86 0.30 -15.91
N TRP A 81 -9.65 0.19 -16.97
CA TRP A 81 -9.17 0.03 -18.34
C TRP A 81 -9.68 1.19 -19.18
N GLU A 82 -8.81 1.80 -19.96
CA GLU A 82 -9.13 2.84 -20.92
C GLU A 82 -8.45 2.49 -22.27
N ASP A 83 -9.23 2.28 -23.32
CA ASP A 83 -8.75 1.96 -24.67
C ASP A 83 -7.65 0.85 -24.70
N ASP A 84 -7.87 -0.26 -24.00
CA ASP A 84 -6.94 -1.38 -23.83
C ASP A 84 -5.71 -1.11 -22.93
N ASP A 85 -5.57 0.10 -22.39
CA ASP A 85 -4.53 0.42 -21.41
C ASP A 85 -5.00 0.20 -19.97
N LEU A 86 -4.16 -0.45 -19.17
CA LEU A 86 -4.39 -0.61 -17.74
C LEU A 86 -4.08 0.70 -17.00
N ILE A 87 -5.06 1.20 -16.25
CA ILE A 87 -4.93 2.45 -15.50
C ILE A 87 -4.74 2.17 -14.01
N ILE A 88 -3.59 2.58 -13.49
CA ILE A 88 -3.25 2.59 -12.08
C ILE A 88 -3.48 4.01 -11.57
N GLY A 89 -4.70 4.29 -11.13
CA GLY A 89 -5.10 5.60 -10.60
C GLY A 89 -4.77 5.76 -9.11
N ASN A 90 -5.24 6.86 -8.53
CA ASN A 90 -5.10 7.17 -7.10
C ASN A 90 -3.65 7.08 -6.60
N VAL A 91 -2.72 7.61 -7.38
CA VAL A 91 -1.29 7.71 -7.04
C VAL A 91 -0.98 9.15 -6.66
N CYS A 92 -0.48 9.37 -5.45
CA CYS A 92 -0.02 10.68 -5.00
C CYS A 92 1.21 11.11 -5.79
N ILE A 93 1.15 12.24 -6.44
CA ILE A 93 2.35 12.84 -7.03
C ILE A 93 3.30 13.24 -5.89
N GLY A 94 4.61 13.04 -6.08
CA GLY A 94 5.66 13.23 -5.07
C GLY A 94 5.38 14.39 -4.12
N THR A 95 5.45 14.13 -2.82
CA THR A 95 5.07 15.05 -1.76
C THR A 95 6.23 15.39 -0.82
N GLY A 96 6.26 16.63 -0.34
CA GLY A 96 7.15 17.08 0.74
C GLY A 96 6.50 16.96 2.10
N VAL A 97 7.19 17.49 3.11
CA VAL A 97 6.65 17.56 4.48
C VAL A 97 5.63 18.70 4.57
N GLY A 98 4.47 18.42 5.16
CA GLY A 98 3.39 19.38 5.35
C GLY A 98 2.47 18.96 6.51
N ASP A 99 1.39 19.70 6.68
CA ASP A 99 0.31 19.37 7.61
C ASP A 99 -0.72 18.41 6.96
N TYR A 100 -1.79 18.09 7.68
CA TYR A 100 -2.83 17.20 7.20
C TYR A 100 -3.50 17.74 5.94
N ASP A 101 -3.83 19.02 5.91
CA ASP A 101 -4.49 19.68 4.79
C ASP A 101 -3.63 19.62 3.52
N HIS A 102 -2.31 19.82 3.65
CA HIS A 102 -1.35 19.63 2.57
C HIS A 102 -1.40 18.22 1.98
N TYR A 103 -1.49 17.18 2.82
CA TYR A 103 -1.47 15.79 2.34
C TYR A 103 -2.75 15.38 1.62
N ILE A 104 -3.92 15.74 2.14
CA ILE A 104 -5.20 15.34 1.53
C ILE A 104 -5.49 16.07 0.20
N HIS A 105 -4.90 17.25 0.01
CA HIS A 105 -5.03 18.05 -1.22
C HIS A 105 -3.89 17.83 -2.23
N ARG A 106 -3.05 16.82 -2.01
CA ARG A 106 -2.00 16.50 -3.00
C ARG A 106 -2.63 16.08 -4.33
N PRO A 107 -2.03 16.52 -5.46
CA PRO A 107 -2.47 16.07 -6.77
C PRO A 107 -2.38 14.54 -6.89
N VAL A 108 -3.37 13.98 -7.55
CA VAL A 108 -3.47 12.56 -7.85
C VAL A 108 -3.14 12.35 -9.33
N SER A 109 -2.42 11.29 -9.63
CA SER A 109 -2.03 10.91 -10.99
C SER A 109 -2.52 9.51 -11.34
N ALA A 110 -2.64 9.25 -12.62
CA ALA A 110 -2.80 7.92 -13.19
C ALA A 110 -1.54 7.55 -13.98
N ASN A 111 -1.11 6.29 -13.86
CA ASN A 111 0.08 5.74 -14.53
C ASN A 111 1.36 6.56 -14.31
N ASP A 112 1.49 7.22 -13.16
CA ASP A 112 2.74 7.83 -12.76
C ASP A 112 3.84 6.77 -12.59
N LEU A 113 5.05 7.07 -13.02
CA LEU A 113 6.15 6.08 -13.05
C LEU A 113 6.45 5.44 -11.70
N HIS A 114 6.35 6.20 -10.60
CA HIS A 114 6.58 5.60 -9.28
C HIS A 114 5.41 4.70 -8.84
N GLY A 115 4.17 5.04 -9.20
CA GLY A 115 3.00 4.21 -8.95
C GLY A 115 3.05 2.91 -9.75
N VAL A 116 3.40 2.99 -11.02
CA VAL A 116 3.62 1.81 -11.89
C VAL A 116 4.75 0.94 -11.33
N GLY A 117 5.87 1.54 -10.93
CA GLY A 117 6.98 0.82 -10.31
C GLY A 117 6.60 0.12 -9.00
N ALA A 118 5.81 0.78 -8.14
CA ALA A 118 5.29 0.19 -6.91
C ALA A 118 4.34 -0.98 -7.20
N PHE A 119 3.47 -0.85 -8.21
CA PHE A 119 2.55 -1.89 -8.63
C PHE A 119 3.29 -3.13 -9.17
N LEU A 120 4.28 -2.95 -10.04
CA LEU A 120 5.09 -4.05 -10.56
C LEU A 120 5.85 -4.77 -9.44
N LEU A 121 6.42 -4.03 -8.48
CA LEU A 121 7.07 -4.60 -7.32
C LEU A 121 6.09 -5.42 -6.45
N MET A 122 4.87 -4.94 -6.27
CA MET A 122 3.81 -5.67 -5.58
C MET A 122 3.51 -6.98 -6.29
N CYS A 123 3.28 -6.96 -7.59
CA CYS A 123 2.99 -8.15 -8.38
C CYS A 123 4.10 -9.19 -8.27
N GLU A 124 5.36 -8.77 -8.43
CA GLU A 124 6.54 -9.65 -8.31
C GLU A 124 6.63 -10.33 -6.93
N GLU A 125 6.49 -9.56 -5.84
CA GLU A 125 6.59 -10.14 -4.49
C GLU A 125 5.36 -10.98 -4.13
N CYS A 126 4.17 -10.68 -4.67
CA CYS A 126 2.96 -11.48 -4.49
C CYS A 126 3.08 -12.84 -5.19
N GLU A 127 3.59 -12.89 -6.42
CA GLU A 127 3.80 -14.13 -7.16
C GLU A 127 4.73 -15.12 -6.43
N GLN A 128 5.60 -14.61 -5.55
CA GLN A 128 6.51 -15.44 -4.76
C GLN A 128 5.86 -16.09 -3.53
N VAL A 129 4.64 -15.70 -3.14
CA VAL A 129 4.01 -16.14 -1.89
C VAL A 129 2.54 -16.52 -2.01
N PHE A 130 1.84 -16.16 -3.11
CA PHE A 130 0.46 -16.53 -3.41
C PHE A 130 0.40 -17.72 -4.33
#